data_6d6030656465bc4174c0cd11ae465348
#
_entry.id   6d6030656465bc4174c0cd11ae465348
#
_cell.length_a   1.000
_cell.length_b   1.000
_cell.length_c   1.000
_cell.angle_alpha   90.00
_cell.angle_beta   90.00
_cell.angle_gamma   90.00
#
_symmetry.space_group_name_H-M   'P 1'
#
loop_
_entity.id
_entity.type
_entity.pdbx_description
1 polymer ?
#
loop_
_entity_poly.entity_id
_entity_poly.type
_entity_poly.pdbx_seq_one_letter_code
_entity_poly.pdbx_strand_id
1 'polypeptide(L)'
;DWLLDEKNIVKKNHALHQHLGLVVASAVLRDRSALNVAYDRLAKQFKSTFDTQGANDEGAVGYHEMNLKWWAQAWSRIEAEGLKIPDFAVARLEAGRTALAHMVLPNGTLPQIGDTNRLPVSKGLGSHVDFVATQGEEGEAPEGTAVAYDRGYIVSRSGWGTTRPLADESHMLVRFGHDVLSHSHQDRGSVHLYTRGRSWLTDSGFYSYQTGDLTRTHFLLRDAHNIAQLPDLAHTVRAEVSLERFTATEDVHDAVLHDH
;
A
#
# COMPACT_ATOMS: atom_id res chain seq x y z
N ASP A 1 26.27 -13.52 15.31
CA ASP A 1 26.10 -14.77 14.51
C ASP A 1 24.64 -15.13 14.25
N TRP A 2 23.71 -14.95 15.24
CA TRP A 2 22.32 -15.39 15.09
C TRP A 2 21.60 -14.71 13.90
N LEU A 3 21.74 -13.40 13.73
CA LEU A 3 21.15 -12.64 12.60
C LEU A 3 21.82 -12.93 11.24
N LEU A 4 23.03 -13.49 11.24
CA LEU A 4 23.71 -13.89 10.00
C LEU A 4 23.14 -15.20 9.43
N ASP A 5 22.60 -16.08 10.27
CA ASP A 5 21.98 -17.33 9.81
C ASP A 5 20.56 -17.04 9.25
N GLU A 6 20.37 -17.28 7.95
CA GLU A 6 19.09 -17.05 7.26
C GLU A 6 17.92 -17.85 7.83
N LYS A 7 18.18 -18.97 8.51
CA LYS A 7 17.14 -19.79 9.15
C LYS A 7 16.42 -19.04 10.28
N ASN A 8 17.08 -18.04 10.88
CA ASN A 8 16.55 -17.24 11.98
C ASN A 8 15.77 -16.00 11.48
N ILE A 9 15.81 -15.74 10.17
CA ILE A 9 15.14 -14.56 9.60
C ILE A 9 13.69 -14.92 9.26
N VAL A 10 12.77 -14.16 9.83
CA VAL A 10 11.34 -14.28 9.54
C VAL A 10 10.98 -13.59 8.21
N LYS A 11 9.71 -13.36 7.93
CA LYS A 11 9.27 -12.80 6.64
C LYS A 11 8.70 -11.39 6.82
N LYS A 12 8.55 -10.67 5.69
CA LYS A 12 7.87 -9.38 5.60
C LYS A 12 8.53 -8.29 6.48
N ASN A 13 7.74 -7.40 7.09
CA ASN A 13 8.21 -6.30 7.92
C ASN A 13 9.07 -6.76 9.12
N HIS A 14 8.82 -7.93 9.68
CA HIS A 14 9.67 -8.50 10.73
C HIS A 14 11.10 -8.76 10.25
N ALA A 15 11.27 -9.27 9.00
CA ALA A 15 12.60 -9.44 8.40
C ALA A 15 13.31 -8.09 8.21
N LEU A 16 12.60 -7.05 7.79
CA LEU A 16 13.14 -5.69 7.68
C LEU A 16 13.78 -5.25 9.00
N HIS A 17 13.06 -5.39 10.11
CA HIS A 17 13.58 -5.01 11.44
C HIS A 17 14.77 -5.87 11.89
N GLN A 18 14.79 -7.17 11.55
CA GLN A 18 15.94 -8.03 11.82
C GLN A 18 17.17 -7.61 11.00
N HIS A 19 16.99 -7.27 9.73
CA HIS A 19 18.07 -6.77 8.88
C HIS A 19 18.59 -5.41 9.37
N LEU A 20 17.72 -4.52 9.81
CA LEU A 20 18.11 -3.26 10.44
C LEU A 20 18.89 -3.51 11.75
N GLY A 21 18.46 -4.47 12.56
CA GLY A 21 19.20 -4.91 13.74
C GLY A 21 20.61 -5.38 13.39
N LEU A 22 20.77 -6.11 12.27
CA LEU A 22 22.07 -6.52 11.77
C LEU A 22 22.91 -5.33 11.30
N VAL A 23 22.33 -4.33 10.61
CA VAL A 23 23.01 -3.09 10.23
C VAL A 23 23.59 -2.39 11.48
N VAL A 24 22.75 -2.19 12.50
CA VAL A 24 23.18 -1.52 13.74
C VAL A 24 24.27 -2.30 14.46
N ALA A 25 24.13 -3.62 14.61
CA ALA A 25 25.14 -4.46 15.25
C ALA A 25 26.47 -4.43 14.48
N SER A 26 26.40 -4.51 13.15
CA SER A 26 27.59 -4.46 12.29
C SER A 26 28.32 -3.13 12.39
N ALA A 27 27.60 -2.02 12.46
CA ALA A 27 28.15 -0.68 12.64
C ALA A 27 28.90 -0.57 13.99
N VAL A 28 28.27 -0.99 15.09
CA VAL A 28 28.87 -0.96 16.44
C VAL A 28 30.12 -1.84 16.51
N LEU A 29 30.07 -3.03 15.93
CA LEU A 29 31.18 -3.99 15.92
C LEU A 29 32.24 -3.69 14.85
N ARG A 30 32.02 -2.72 13.99
CA ARG A 30 32.85 -2.38 12.83
C ARG A 30 33.04 -3.58 11.88
N ASP A 31 32.03 -4.44 11.78
CA ASP A 31 32.03 -5.62 10.90
C ASP A 31 31.46 -5.27 9.54
N ARG A 32 32.35 -4.90 8.61
CA ARG A 32 31.96 -4.54 7.22
C ARG A 32 31.36 -5.72 6.45
N SER A 33 31.77 -6.95 6.74
CA SER A 33 31.23 -8.13 6.09
C SER A 33 29.76 -8.36 6.45
N ALA A 34 29.44 -8.30 7.75
CA ALA A 34 28.08 -8.42 8.23
C ALA A 34 27.18 -7.26 7.74
N LEU A 35 27.73 -6.04 7.62
CA LEU A 35 27.01 -4.90 7.06
C LEU A 35 26.65 -5.13 5.60
N ASN A 36 27.55 -5.66 4.78
CA ASN A 36 27.26 -5.99 3.39
C ASN A 36 26.19 -7.07 3.27
N VAL A 37 26.22 -8.10 4.11
CA VAL A 37 25.14 -9.12 4.17
C VAL A 37 23.79 -8.47 4.47
N ALA A 38 23.73 -7.56 5.45
CA ALA A 38 22.50 -6.85 5.79
C ALA A 38 21.98 -6.00 4.61
N TYR A 39 22.88 -5.28 3.95
CA TYR A 39 22.58 -4.46 2.76
C TYR A 39 21.99 -5.31 1.63
N ASP A 40 22.62 -6.43 1.27
CA ASP A 40 22.15 -7.30 0.19
C ASP A 40 20.77 -7.88 0.51
N ARG A 41 20.54 -8.28 1.75
CA ARG A 41 19.23 -8.77 2.22
C ARG A 41 18.16 -7.69 2.17
N LEU A 42 18.46 -6.47 2.62
CA LEU A 42 17.55 -5.33 2.50
C LEU A 42 17.21 -5.03 1.04
N ALA A 43 18.22 -4.99 0.15
CA ALA A 43 18.01 -4.74 -1.27
C ALA A 43 17.15 -5.82 -1.92
N LYS A 44 17.39 -7.10 -1.60
CA LYS A 44 16.59 -8.23 -2.09
C LYS A 44 15.15 -8.17 -1.59
N GLN A 45 14.94 -7.91 -0.29
CA GLN A 45 13.61 -7.83 0.31
C GLN A 45 12.83 -6.66 -0.26
N PHE A 46 13.45 -5.48 -0.40
CA PHE A 46 12.79 -4.29 -0.92
C PHE A 46 12.20 -4.51 -2.33
N LYS A 47 12.90 -5.24 -3.19
CA LYS A 47 12.41 -5.59 -4.53
C LYS A 47 11.11 -6.39 -4.54
N SER A 48 10.84 -7.17 -3.50
CA SER A 48 9.57 -7.91 -3.35
C SER A 48 8.49 -7.09 -2.66
N THR A 49 8.88 -6.17 -1.76
CA THR A 49 7.96 -5.34 -0.97
C THR A 49 7.25 -4.29 -1.83
N PHE A 50 7.99 -3.59 -2.69
CA PHE A 50 7.44 -2.63 -3.64
C PHE A 50 7.76 -3.06 -5.08
N ASP A 51 6.74 -3.06 -5.94
CA ASP A 51 6.93 -3.29 -7.37
C ASP A 51 7.49 -2.04 -8.09
N THR A 52 7.57 -2.09 -9.41
CA THR A 52 8.08 -0.98 -10.21
C THR A 52 7.13 0.21 -10.27
N GLN A 53 5.85 0.02 -10.02
CA GLN A 53 4.84 1.07 -9.89
C GLN A 53 4.80 1.65 -8.47
N GLY A 54 5.60 1.13 -7.54
CA GLY A 54 5.64 1.54 -6.16
C GLY A 54 4.53 0.96 -5.29
N ALA A 55 3.69 0.06 -5.80
CA ALA A 55 2.66 -0.55 -4.98
C ALA A 55 3.23 -1.62 -4.04
N ASN A 56 2.75 -1.61 -2.78
CA ASN A 56 3.18 -2.53 -1.72
C ASN A 56 2.46 -3.87 -1.83
N ASP A 57 3.12 -4.96 -1.40
CA ASP A 57 2.64 -6.34 -1.51
C ASP A 57 1.78 -6.82 -0.33
N GLU A 58 1.42 -5.96 0.63
CA GLU A 58 0.72 -6.39 1.85
C GLU A 58 -0.81 -6.25 1.77
N GLY A 59 -1.34 -5.63 0.71
CA GLY A 59 -2.78 -5.60 0.42
C GLY A 59 -3.61 -4.66 1.30
N ALA A 60 -2.98 -3.77 2.08
CA ALA A 60 -3.61 -2.78 2.93
C ALA A 60 -2.95 -1.41 2.76
N VAL A 61 -3.75 -0.35 2.62
CA VAL A 61 -3.22 1.01 2.37
C VAL A 61 -2.48 1.57 3.58
N GLY A 62 -2.92 1.26 4.79
CA GLY A 62 -2.20 1.62 6.01
C GLY A 62 -0.81 0.97 6.11
N TYR A 63 -0.69 -0.28 5.66
CA TYR A 63 0.60 -0.96 5.58
C TYR A 63 1.48 -0.43 4.46
N HIS A 64 0.90 0.06 3.37
CA HIS A 64 1.65 0.78 2.35
C HIS A 64 2.33 2.03 2.95
N GLU A 65 1.58 2.85 3.68
CA GLU A 65 2.12 4.03 4.37
C GLU A 65 3.21 3.64 5.40
N MET A 66 2.97 2.63 6.24
CA MET A 66 3.96 2.17 7.22
C MET A 66 5.23 1.67 6.56
N ASN A 67 5.12 0.88 5.49
CA ASN A 67 6.28 0.39 4.75
C ASN A 67 7.08 1.52 4.12
N LEU A 68 6.45 2.57 3.56
CA LEU A 68 7.18 3.74 3.08
C LEU A 68 8.04 4.37 4.17
N LYS A 69 7.51 4.54 5.39
CA LYS A 69 8.25 5.08 6.55
C LYS A 69 9.41 4.19 6.95
N TRP A 70 9.17 2.90 7.13
CA TRP A 70 10.18 1.95 7.59
C TRP A 70 11.31 1.78 6.59
N TRP A 71 10.99 1.70 5.31
CA TRP A 71 11.99 1.57 4.27
C TRP A 71 12.79 2.85 4.03
N ALA A 72 12.17 4.02 4.15
CA ALA A 72 12.89 5.30 4.13
C ALA A 72 13.90 5.35 5.29
N GLN A 73 13.51 4.95 6.51
CA GLN A 73 14.42 4.85 7.65
C GLN A 73 15.54 3.84 7.41
N ALA A 74 15.21 2.66 6.83
CA ALA A 74 16.21 1.64 6.55
C ALA A 74 17.29 2.14 5.60
N TRP A 75 16.89 2.78 4.51
CA TRP A 75 17.81 3.33 3.54
C TRP A 75 18.62 4.51 4.08
N SER A 76 18.01 5.39 4.86
CA SER A 76 18.72 6.47 5.56
C SER A 76 19.81 5.91 6.50
N ARG A 77 19.51 4.79 7.18
CA ARG A 77 20.50 4.13 8.03
C ARG A 77 21.65 3.54 7.21
N ILE A 78 21.38 2.91 6.08
CA ILE A 78 22.39 2.38 5.15
C ILE A 78 23.30 3.51 4.64
N GLU A 79 22.73 4.65 4.28
CA GLU A 79 23.47 5.82 3.82
C GLU A 79 24.38 6.39 4.93
N ALA A 80 23.90 6.43 6.18
CA ALA A 80 24.68 6.84 7.34
C ALA A 80 25.90 5.93 7.61
N GLU A 81 25.86 4.66 7.18
CA GLU A 81 27.01 3.74 7.24
C GLU A 81 27.91 3.84 5.99
N GLY A 82 27.71 4.84 5.14
CA GLY A 82 28.54 5.12 3.96
C GLY A 82 28.29 4.18 2.77
N LEU A 83 27.15 3.54 2.71
CA LEU A 83 26.71 2.75 1.55
C LEU A 83 25.70 3.54 0.73
N LYS A 84 25.79 3.43 -0.60
CA LYS A 84 24.85 4.08 -1.52
C LYS A 84 23.50 3.36 -1.49
N ILE A 85 22.40 4.11 -1.42
CA ILE A 85 21.06 3.57 -1.65
C ILE A 85 20.97 3.12 -3.12
N PRO A 86 20.49 1.90 -3.43
CA PRO A 86 20.36 1.46 -4.81
C PRO A 86 19.39 2.35 -5.59
N ASP A 87 19.72 2.69 -6.85
CA ASP A 87 18.90 3.59 -7.67
C ASP A 87 17.47 3.08 -7.85
N PHE A 88 17.29 1.77 -7.98
CA PHE A 88 15.95 1.17 -8.03
C PHE A 88 15.15 1.38 -6.73
N ALA A 89 15.82 1.46 -5.58
CA ALA A 89 15.14 1.67 -4.30
C ALA A 89 14.66 3.12 -4.16
N VAL A 90 15.46 4.07 -4.61
CA VAL A 90 15.06 5.48 -4.69
C VAL A 90 13.83 5.63 -5.60
N ALA A 91 13.90 5.08 -6.82
CA ALA A 91 12.81 5.16 -7.80
C ALA A 91 11.50 4.52 -7.28
N ARG A 92 11.59 3.32 -6.65
CA ARG A 92 10.39 2.64 -6.12
C ARG A 92 9.80 3.30 -4.88
N LEU A 93 10.63 3.94 -4.02
CA LEU A 93 10.12 4.74 -2.92
C LEU A 93 9.34 5.95 -3.43
N GLU A 94 9.85 6.63 -4.45
CA GLU A 94 9.15 7.78 -5.03
C GLU A 94 7.85 7.35 -5.71
N ALA A 95 7.89 6.29 -6.52
CA ALA A 95 6.68 5.70 -7.09
C ALA A 95 5.68 5.26 -5.98
N GLY A 96 6.19 4.73 -4.85
CA GLY A 96 5.35 4.33 -3.72
C GLY A 96 4.66 5.51 -3.02
N ARG A 97 5.32 6.65 -2.94
CA ARG A 97 4.72 7.91 -2.45
C ARG A 97 3.60 8.37 -3.38
N THR A 98 3.85 8.35 -4.68
CA THR A 98 2.85 8.65 -5.70
C THR A 98 1.65 7.69 -5.62
N ALA A 99 1.91 6.38 -5.47
CA ALA A 99 0.87 5.37 -5.32
C ALA A 99 0.02 5.62 -4.05
N LEU A 100 0.66 5.95 -2.93
CA LEU A 100 -0.06 6.31 -1.70
C LEU A 100 -0.95 7.54 -1.92
N ALA A 101 -0.43 8.60 -2.53
CA ALA A 101 -1.19 9.82 -2.79
C ALA A 101 -2.43 9.55 -3.66
N HIS A 102 -2.32 8.67 -4.67
CA HIS A 102 -3.47 8.23 -5.46
C HIS A 102 -4.50 7.48 -4.61
N MET A 103 -4.07 6.60 -3.69
CA MET A 103 -4.97 5.78 -2.86
C MET A 103 -5.67 6.59 -1.75
N VAL A 104 -5.04 7.66 -1.23
CA VAL A 104 -5.61 8.50 -0.15
C VAL A 104 -6.91 9.16 -0.61
N LEU A 105 -7.93 9.16 0.25
CA LEU A 105 -9.21 9.81 -0.03
C LEU A 105 -9.04 11.34 -0.18
N PRO A 106 -9.93 12.02 -0.92
CA PRO A 106 -9.84 13.47 -1.15
C PRO A 106 -9.77 14.33 0.10
N ASN A 107 -10.30 13.85 1.23
CA ASN A 107 -10.24 14.53 2.53
C ASN A 107 -8.95 14.23 3.32
N GLY A 108 -7.93 13.63 2.70
CA GLY A 108 -6.65 13.34 3.33
C GLY A 108 -6.64 12.13 4.27
N THR A 109 -7.70 11.31 4.30
CA THR A 109 -7.74 10.10 5.14
C THR A 109 -7.43 8.84 4.32
N LEU A 110 -6.89 7.81 4.99
CA LEU A 110 -6.67 6.51 4.38
C LEU A 110 -8.00 5.77 4.14
N PRO A 111 -8.21 5.15 2.96
CA PRO A 111 -9.36 4.26 2.76
C PRO A 111 -9.19 2.99 3.59
N GLN A 112 -10.29 2.49 4.15
CA GLN A 112 -10.31 1.31 5.04
C GLN A 112 -10.18 -0.01 4.26
N ILE A 113 -9.10 -0.19 3.50
CA ILE A 113 -8.82 -1.38 2.69
C ILE A 113 -7.88 -2.29 3.45
N GLY A 114 -8.24 -3.58 3.56
CA GLY A 114 -7.48 -4.55 4.34
C GLY A 114 -7.35 -4.08 5.80
N ASP A 115 -6.25 -4.42 6.46
CA ASP A 115 -5.95 -4.00 7.84
C ASP A 115 -5.62 -2.49 7.94
N THR A 116 -6.49 -1.63 7.43
CA THR A 116 -6.32 -0.16 7.45
C THR A 116 -7.34 0.52 8.35
N ASN A 117 -6.88 1.34 9.28
CA ASN A 117 -7.73 2.26 10.05
C ASN A 117 -7.99 3.54 9.26
N ARG A 118 -9.17 4.14 9.44
CA ARG A 118 -9.51 5.44 8.89
C ARG A 118 -8.80 6.54 9.69
N LEU A 119 -7.58 6.85 9.31
CA LEU A 119 -6.74 7.87 9.91
C LEU A 119 -6.30 8.88 8.85
N PRO A 120 -5.98 10.13 9.24
CA PRO A 120 -5.29 11.04 8.33
C PRO A 120 -3.97 10.43 7.85
N VAL A 121 -3.65 10.58 6.57
CA VAL A 121 -2.33 10.21 6.05
C VAL A 121 -1.27 11.10 6.69
N SER A 122 -0.09 10.54 6.95
CA SER A 122 1.00 11.28 7.58
C SER A 122 1.65 12.26 6.61
N LYS A 123 2.00 13.45 7.12
CA LYS A 123 2.86 14.40 6.43
C LYS A 123 4.34 14.01 6.46
N GLY A 124 5.13 14.63 5.60
CA GLY A 124 6.58 14.45 5.52
C GLY A 124 7.00 13.18 4.80
N LEU A 125 6.11 12.59 4.02
CA LEU A 125 6.40 11.41 3.22
C LEU A 125 6.81 11.72 1.79
N GLY A 126 6.67 12.97 1.35
CA GLY A 126 7.05 13.45 0.02
C GLY A 126 5.97 14.31 -0.62
N SER A 127 6.33 15.07 -1.67
CA SER A 127 5.51 16.13 -2.26
C SER A 127 4.08 15.71 -2.56
N HIS A 128 3.87 14.56 -3.24
CA HIS A 128 2.51 14.10 -3.58
C HIS A 128 1.68 13.68 -2.37
N VAL A 129 2.31 13.07 -1.35
CA VAL A 129 1.59 12.69 -0.12
C VAL A 129 1.26 13.93 0.70
N ASP A 130 2.19 14.88 0.80
CA ASP A 130 1.99 16.12 1.53
C ASP A 130 0.89 16.97 0.88
N PHE A 131 0.78 16.96 -0.46
CA PHE A 131 -0.33 17.59 -1.16
C PHE A 131 -1.69 17.07 -0.70
N VAL A 132 -1.90 15.76 -0.66
CA VAL A 132 -3.19 15.21 -0.24
C VAL A 132 -3.42 15.33 1.26
N ALA A 133 -2.35 15.23 2.07
CA ALA A 133 -2.42 15.38 3.53
C ALA A 133 -2.80 16.80 3.98
N THR A 134 -2.41 17.81 3.19
CA THR A 134 -2.63 19.25 3.49
C THR A 134 -3.75 19.88 2.68
N GLN A 135 -4.48 19.09 1.92
CA GLN A 135 -5.57 19.58 1.06
C GLN A 135 -5.09 20.58 -0.01
N GLY A 136 -3.87 20.38 -0.51
CA GLY A 136 -3.25 21.19 -1.55
C GLY A 136 -2.45 22.39 -1.05
N GLU A 137 -2.29 22.56 0.27
CA GLU A 137 -1.51 23.66 0.85
C GLU A 137 0.01 23.47 0.69
N GLU A 138 0.50 22.22 0.73
CA GLU A 138 1.90 21.86 0.60
C GLU A 138 2.08 20.79 -0.50
N GLY A 139 3.22 20.79 -1.17
CA GLY A 139 3.55 19.78 -2.18
C GLY A 139 2.87 20.02 -3.54
N GLU A 140 2.83 18.98 -4.35
CA GLU A 140 2.31 18.99 -5.72
C GLU A 140 1.41 17.80 -5.97
N ALA A 141 0.34 17.98 -6.73
CA ALA A 141 -0.55 16.89 -7.14
C ALA A 141 0.22 15.85 -8.00
N PRO A 142 -0.07 14.55 -7.84
CA PRO A 142 0.40 13.54 -8.80
C PRO A 142 -0.10 13.81 -10.21
N GLU A 143 0.62 13.29 -11.20
CA GLU A 143 0.15 13.29 -12.59
C GLU A 143 -1.01 12.32 -12.78
N GLY A 144 -1.95 12.70 -13.66
CA GLY A 144 -3.11 11.88 -14.00
C GLY A 144 -4.14 11.76 -12.87
N THR A 145 -5.31 11.28 -13.22
CA THR A 145 -6.45 11.10 -12.31
C THR A 145 -6.88 9.65 -12.19
N ALA A 146 -6.32 8.75 -13.01
CA ALA A 146 -6.64 7.34 -12.99
C ALA A 146 -5.40 6.48 -13.24
N VAL A 147 -5.30 5.39 -12.48
CA VAL A 147 -4.18 4.44 -12.56
C VAL A 147 -4.62 3.05 -12.12
N ALA A 148 -4.08 2.02 -12.77
CA ALA A 148 -4.16 0.64 -12.33
C ALA A 148 -2.78 0.16 -11.86
N TYR A 149 -2.70 -0.28 -10.62
CA TYR A 149 -1.51 -0.86 -10.01
C TYR A 149 -1.57 -2.38 -10.04
N ASP A 150 -0.55 -3.05 -10.53
CA ASP A 150 -0.50 -4.52 -10.69
C ASP A 150 -0.68 -5.27 -9.36
N ARG A 151 -0.46 -4.61 -8.23
CA ARG A 151 -0.75 -5.14 -6.88
C ARG A 151 -2.23 -5.12 -6.51
N GLY A 152 -3.11 -4.87 -7.49
CA GLY A 152 -4.55 -5.04 -7.35
C GLY A 152 -5.29 -3.80 -6.86
N TYR A 153 -4.92 -2.63 -7.34
CA TYR A 153 -5.62 -1.38 -7.07
C TYR A 153 -5.91 -0.64 -8.36
N ILE A 154 -7.16 -0.29 -8.62
CA ILE A 154 -7.55 0.70 -9.62
C ILE A 154 -8.01 1.93 -8.86
N VAL A 155 -7.41 3.07 -9.17
CA VAL A 155 -7.79 4.35 -8.61
C VAL A 155 -8.31 5.26 -9.71
N SER A 156 -9.40 5.97 -9.43
CA SER A 156 -10.01 6.96 -10.31
C SER A 156 -10.41 8.18 -9.49
N ARG A 157 -10.06 9.36 -9.96
CA ARG A 157 -10.40 10.66 -9.35
C ARG A 157 -11.06 11.56 -10.36
N SER A 158 -11.93 12.48 -9.90
CA SER A 158 -12.47 13.55 -10.73
C SER A 158 -11.50 14.73 -10.90
N GLY A 159 -10.48 14.82 -10.07
CA GLY A 159 -9.47 15.88 -10.12
C GLY A 159 -8.62 15.97 -8.86
N TRP A 160 -7.78 16.99 -8.84
CA TRP A 160 -6.83 17.31 -7.77
C TRP A 160 -7.09 18.69 -7.14
N GLY A 161 -8.35 19.12 -7.08
CA GLY A 161 -8.70 20.38 -6.42
C GLY A 161 -8.57 21.62 -7.31
N THR A 162 -8.46 21.49 -8.62
CA THR A 162 -8.30 22.63 -9.53
C THR A 162 -9.58 23.39 -9.82
N THR A 163 -10.73 22.71 -9.81
CA THR A 163 -12.05 23.29 -10.13
C THR A 163 -12.97 23.38 -8.93
N ARG A 164 -12.67 22.68 -7.86
CA ARG A 164 -13.39 22.62 -6.59
C ARG A 164 -12.41 22.27 -5.46
N PRO A 165 -12.76 22.44 -4.17
CA PRO A 165 -11.93 21.98 -3.07
C PRO A 165 -11.56 20.51 -3.20
N LEU A 166 -10.30 20.13 -2.88
CA LEU A 166 -9.84 18.75 -2.99
C LEU A 166 -10.75 17.77 -2.23
N ALA A 167 -11.23 18.15 -1.04
CA ALA A 167 -12.15 17.32 -0.25
C ALA A 167 -13.51 17.05 -0.92
N ASP A 168 -13.92 17.84 -1.91
CA ASP A 168 -15.17 17.67 -2.66
C ASP A 168 -15.00 16.86 -3.95
N GLU A 169 -13.76 16.54 -4.32
CA GLU A 169 -13.50 15.68 -5.48
C GLU A 169 -14.04 14.27 -5.26
N SER A 170 -14.35 13.60 -6.37
CA SER A 170 -14.73 12.19 -6.33
C SER A 170 -13.49 11.30 -6.38
N HIS A 171 -13.55 10.18 -5.68
CA HIS A 171 -12.53 9.16 -5.66
C HIS A 171 -13.17 7.78 -5.64
N MET A 172 -12.79 6.94 -6.56
CA MET A 172 -13.15 5.54 -6.59
C MET A 172 -11.88 4.69 -6.50
N LEU A 173 -11.92 3.67 -5.66
CA LEU A 173 -10.87 2.67 -5.57
C LEU A 173 -11.49 1.29 -5.68
N VAL A 174 -10.94 0.46 -6.57
CA VAL A 174 -11.40 -0.91 -6.81
C VAL A 174 -10.26 -1.88 -6.54
N ARG A 175 -10.57 -2.98 -5.87
CA ARG A 175 -9.61 -4.05 -5.59
C ARG A 175 -9.68 -5.13 -6.65
N PHE A 176 -8.53 -5.68 -7.07
CA PHE A 176 -8.44 -6.84 -7.96
C PHE A 176 -7.21 -7.70 -7.64
N GLY A 177 -6.94 -8.73 -8.42
CA GLY A 177 -5.78 -9.60 -8.28
C GLY A 177 -6.02 -10.81 -7.38
N HIS A 178 -4.93 -11.45 -6.95
CA HIS A 178 -4.97 -12.58 -6.03
C HIS A 178 -5.13 -12.12 -4.58
N ASP A 179 -5.74 -12.97 -3.75
CA ASP A 179 -5.72 -12.77 -2.31
C ASP A 179 -4.29 -12.81 -1.77
N VAL A 180 -3.86 -11.73 -1.16
CA VAL A 180 -2.59 -11.62 -0.45
C VAL A 180 -2.82 -11.96 1.01
N LEU A 181 -2.05 -12.91 1.54
CA LEU A 181 -2.28 -13.49 2.87
C LEU A 181 -1.70 -12.66 4.03
N SER A 182 -1.27 -11.41 3.81
CA SER A 182 -0.63 -10.62 4.88
C SER A 182 -1.65 -9.79 5.65
N HIS A 183 -1.99 -8.64 5.11
CA HIS A 183 -2.92 -7.67 5.72
C HIS A 183 -4.12 -7.38 4.83
N SER A 184 -4.29 -8.16 3.77
CA SER A 184 -5.42 -8.13 2.87
C SER A 184 -6.59 -8.93 3.44
N HIS A 185 -7.79 -8.55 3.06
CA HIS A 185 -9.02 -9.29 3.28
C HIS A 185 -9.46 -10.01 2.00
N GLN A 186 -10.57 -10.73 2.03
CA GLN A 186 -11.21 -11.30 0.83
C GLN A 186 -11.99 -10.20 0.09
N ASP A 187 -11.30 -9.11 -0.24
CA ASP A 187 -11.86 -7.87 -0.74
C ASP A 187 -11.70 -7.67 -2.26
N ARG A 188 -11.38 -8.74 -3.02
CA ARG A 188 -11.23 -8.66 -4.47
C ARG A 188 -12.59 -8.44 -5.14
N GLY A 189 -12.66 -7.45 -6.04
CA GLY A 189 -13.89 -6.94 -6.62
C GLY A 189 -14.58 -5.86 -5.78
N SER A 190 -14.06 -5.51 -4.61
CA SER A 190 -14.67 -4.46 -3.77
C SER A 190 -14.48 -3.08 -4.39
N VAL A 191 -15.49 -2.23 -4.20
CA VAL A 191 -15.53 -0.86 -4.67
C VAL A 191 -15.64 0.10 -3.50
N HIS A 192 -14.72 1.04 -3.42
CA HIS A 192 -14.80 2.20 -2.52
C HIS A 192 -15.21 3.43 -3.30
N LEU A 193 -16.17 4.18 -2.80
CA LEU A 193 -16.61 5.43 -3.40
C LEU A 193 -16.66 6.56 -2.38
N TYR A 194 -15.89 7.59 -2.65
CA TYR A 194 -15.94 8.86 -1.94
C TYR A 194 -16.33 9.96 -2.92
N THR A 195 -17.27 10.81 -2.56
CA THR A 195 -17.65 11.99 -3.36
C THR A 195 -18.40 13.02 -2.52
N ARG A 196 -18.28 14.29 -2.87
CA ARG A 196 -18.97 15.42 -2.18
C ARG A 196 -18.71 15.41 -0.67
N GLY A 197 -17.45 15.27 -0.27
CA GLY A 197 -17.01 15.37 1.11
C GLY A 197 -17.27 14.13 1.97
N ARG A 198 -17.77 13.00 1.43
CA ARG A 198 -18.07 11.80 2.24
C ARG A 198 -17.88 10.48 1.49
N SER A 199 -17.61 9.41 2.25
CA SER A 199 -17.62 8.05 1.72
C SER A 199 -19.06 7.56 1.59
N TRP A 200 -19.40 7.00 0.43
CA TRP A 200 -20.68 6.37 0.12
C TRP A 200 -20.60 4.85 0.16
N LEU A 201 -19.51 4.30 -0.39
CA LEU A 201 -19.14 2.91 -0.24
C LEU A 201 -17.82 2.89 0.51
N THR A 202 -17.80 2.27 1.66
CA THR A 202 -16.61 2.14 2.50
C THR A 202 -16.47 0.70 2.94
N ASP A 203 -15.24 0.27 3.20
CA ASP A 203 -14.96 -1.07 3.69
C ASP A 203 -14.93 -1.10 5.23
N SER A 204 -14.94 -2.30 5.80
CA SER A 204 -14.87 -2.50 7.25
C SER A 204 -13.51 -2.10 7.85
N GLY A 205 -12.43 -2.28 7.08
CA GLY A 205 -11.08 -2.00 7.51
C GLY A 205 -10.57 -2.92 8.63
N PHE A 206 -9.58 -2.44 9.36
CA PHE A 206 -9.00 -3.17 10.48
C PHE A 206 -9.90 -3.16 11.71
N TYR A 207 -10.08 -4.34 12.31
CA TYR A 207 -10.79 -4.47 13.58
C TYR A 207 -9.84 -4.88 14.74
N SER A 208 -9.22 -6.05 14.65
CA SER A 208 -8.30 -6.54 15.69
C SER A 208 -7.40 -7.67 15.15
N TYR A 209 -6.35 -8.03 15.90
CA TYR A 209 -5.53 -9.22 15.63
C TYR A 209 -5.86 -10.40 16.57
N GLN A 210 -6.93 -10.30 17.37
CA GLN A 210 -7.30 -11.35 18.29
C GLN A 210 -7.74 -12.60 17.53
N THR A 211 -6.99 -13.69 17.68
CA THR A 211 -7.30 -14.99 17.09
C THR A 211 -8.55 -15.57 17.72
N GLY A 212 -9.47 -16.09 16.90
CA GLY A 212 -10.74 -16.69 17.37
C GLY A 212 -11.87 -15.68 17.60
N ASP A 213 -11.65 -14.38 17.39
CA ASP A 213 -12.71 -13.38 17.40
C ASP A 213 -13.59 -13.54 16.14
N LEU A 214 -14.88 -13.78 16.35
CA LEU A 214 -15.85 -13.98 15.26
C LEU A 214 -16.08 -12.70 14.45
N THR A 215 -16.05 -11.54 15.10
CA THR A 215 -16.17 -10.25 14.41
C THR A 215 -14.98 -10.00 13.49
N ARG A 216 -13.75 -10.27 13.99
CA ARG A 216 -12.56 -10.24 13.13
C ARG A 216 -12.72 -11.20 11.94
N THR A 217 -13.14 -12.44 12.21
CA THR A 217 -13.32 -13.43 11.14
C THR A 217 -14.29 -12.94 10.09
N HIS A 218 -15.43 -12.36 10.50
CA HIS A 218 -16.40 -11.77 9.57
C HIS A 218 -15.79 -10.65 8.72
N PHE A 219 -15.04 -9.73 9.32
CA PHE A 219 -14.42 -8.61 8.59
C PHE A 219 -13.36 -9.04 7.56
N LEU A 220 -12.81 -10.22 7.70
CA LEU A 220 -11.88 -10.78 6.69
C LEU A 220 -12.58 -11.43 5.50
N LEU A 221 -13.88 -11.77 5.65
CA LEU A 221 -14.64 -12.51 4.64
C LEU A 221 -15.26 -11.58 3.59
N ARG A 222 -15.49 -12.13 2.41
CA ARG A 222 -16.07 -11.45 1.25
C ARG A 222 -17.39 -10.72 1.56
N ASP A 223 -18.22 -11.29 2.45
CA ASP A 223 -19.53 -10.73 2.84
C ASP A 223 -19.44 -9.39 3.59
N ALA A 224 -18.26 -9.03 4.10
CA ALA A 224 -18.04 -7.76 4.79
C ALA A 224 -17.61 -6.62 3.85
N HIS A 225 -17.50 -6.88 2.56
CA HIS A 225 -16.96 -5.93 1.58
C HIS A 225 -17.99 -5.53 0.52
N ASN A 226 -17.77 -4.38 -0.14
CA ASN A 226 -18.65 -3.86 -1.20
C ASN A 226 -18.39 -4.58 -2.54
N ILE A 227 -18.80 -5.83 -2.61
CA ILE A 227 -18.56 -6.72 -3.75
C ILE A 227 -19.91 -7.17 -4.30
N ALA A 228 -20.04 -7.21 -5.63
CA ALA A 228 -21.16 -7.87 -6.28
C ALA A 228 -21.08 -9.39 -6.03
N GLN A 229 -22.12 -9.97 -5.46
CA GLN A 229 -22.17 -11.41 -5.13
C GLN A 229 -23.41 -12.04 -5.72
N LEU A 230 -23.28 -13.32 -6.11
CA LEU A 230 -24.42 -14.16 -6.50
C LEU A 230 -24.81 -15.01 -5.29
N PRO A 231 -26.03 -14.85 -4.73
CA PRO A 231 -26.40 -15.44 -3.43
C PRO A 231 -26.26 -16.96 -3.35
N ASP A 232 -26.48 -17.65 -4.48
CA ASP A 232 -26.50 -19.13 -4.53
C ASP A 232 -25.17 -19.72 -5.06
N LEU A 233 -24.16 -18.89 -5.32
CA LEU A 233 -22.86 -19.33 -5.81
C LEU A 233 -21.85 -19.33 -4.68
N ALA A 234 -21.37 -20.53 -4.33
CA ALA A 234 -20.30 -20.64 -3.34
C ALA A 234 -19.02 -19.95 -3.85
N HIS A 235 -18.54 -18.98 -3.09
CA HIS A 235 -17.28 -18.32 -3.42
C HIS A 235 -16.08 -19.22 -3.07
N THR A 236 -15.14 -19.34 -4.00
CA THR A 236 -13.90 -20.07 -3.75
C THR A 236 -12.95 -19.19 -2.96
N VAL A 237 -12.57 -19.64 -1.77
CA VAL A 237 -11.48 -19.00 -1.00
C VAL A 237 -10.22 -19.01 -1.86
N ARG A 238 -9.61 -17.85 -2.10
CA ARG A 238 -8.51 -17.58 -3.02
C ARG A 238 -8.93 -17.41 -4.49
N ALA A 239 -10.17 -17.05 -4.77
CA ALA A 239 -10.55 -16.61 -6.10
C ALA A 239 -9.67 -15.43 -6.54
N GLU A 240 -9.36 -15.42 -7.83
CA GLU A 240 -8.68 -14.31 -8.48
C GLU A 240 -9.73 -13.41 -9.14
N VAL A 241 -9.56 -12.11 -8.99
CA VAL A 241 -10.25 -11.11 -9.80
C VAL A 241 -9.23 -10.49 -10.74
N SER A 242 -9.25 -10.88 -12.01
CA SER A 242 -8.30 -10.35 -12.99
C SER A 242 -8.77 -9.04 -13.60
N LEU A 243 -7.81 -8.15 -13.92
CA LEU A 243 -8.06 -6.95 -14.70
C LEU A 243 -7.90 -7.28 -16.18
N GLU A 244 -9.00 -7.30 -16.93
CA GLU A 244 -8.99 -7.57 -18.37
C GLU A 244 -8.66 -6.33 -19.20
N ARG A 245 -9.19 -5.18 -18.81
CA ARG A 245 -8.99 -3.92 -19.50
C ARG A 245 -9.01 -2.76 -18.53
N PHE A 246 -8.12 -1.81 -18.73
CA PHE A 246 -8.16 -0.49 -18.10
C PHE A 246 -7.87 0.58 -19.13
N THR A 247 -8.77 1.56 -19.26
CA THR A 247 -8.58 2.74 -20.09
C THR A 247 -8.94 3.99 -19.32
N ALA A 248 -8.16 5.04 -19.50
CA ALA A 248 -8.40 6.33 -18.90
C ALA A 248 -8.25 7.42 -19.94
N THR A 249 -9.27 8.26 -20.05
CA THR A 249 -9.26 9.52 -20.81
C THR A 249 -9.52 10.67 -19.86
N GLU A 250 -9.56 11.90 -20.33
CA GLU A 250 -9.89 13.06 -19.50
C GLU A 250 -11.27 12.95 -18.84
N ASP A 251 -12.25 12.39 -19.56
CA ASP A 251 -13.66 12.37 -19.13
C ASP A 251 -14.14 11.00 -18.63
N VAL A 252 -13.48 9.92 -19.05
CA VAL A 252 -13.98 8.54 -18.81
C VAL A 252 -12.83 7.64 -18.36
N HIS A 253 -13.04 6.99 -17.21
CA HIS A 253 -12.21 5.89 -16.75
C HIS A 253 -13.02 4.60 -16.77
N ASP A 254 -12.54 3.60 -17.51
CA ASP A 254 -13.23 2.32 -17.72
C ASP A 254 -12.30 1.17 -17.31
N ALA A 255 -12.85 0.24 -16.52
CA ALA A 255 -12.16 -0.98 -16.12
C ALA A 255 -13.09 -2.18 -16.25
N VAL A 256 -12.58 -3.27 -16.80
CA VAL A 256 -13.27 -4.55 -16.88
C VAL A 256 -12.54 -5.55 -16.03
N LEU A 257 -13.26 -6.11 -15.07
CA LEU A 257 -12.76 -7.13 -14.14
C LEU A 257 -13.49 -8.46 -14.42
N HIS A 258 -12.77 -9.55 -14.24
CA HIS A 258 -13.29 -10.90 -14.29
C HIS A 258 -13.09 -11.59 -12.95
N ASP A 259 -14.16 -12.02 -12.31
CA ASP A 259 -14.16 -12.81 -11.08
C ASP A 259 -14.23 -14.29 -11.46
N HIS A 260 -13.16 -15.05 -11.15
CA HIS A 260 -12.96 -16.45 -11.58
C HIS A 260 -13.61 -17.47 -10.63
#